data_8e7a7b6af4b4075a57fda813c5a3f13f
#
_entry.id   8e7a7b6af4b4075a57fda813c5a3f13f
#
_cell.length_a   1.000
_cell.length_b   1.000
_cell.length_c   1.000
_cell.angle_alpha   90.00
_cell.angle_beta   90.00
_cell.angle_gamma   90.00
#
_symmetry.space_group_name_H-M   'P 1'
#
loop_
_entity.id
_entity.type
_entity.pdbx_description
1 polymer ?
#
loop_
_entity_poly.entity_id
_entity_poly.type
_entity_poly.pdbx_seq_one_letter_code
_entity_poly.pdbx_strand_id
1 'polypeptide(L)'
;MSQANSVPTSEARADRLAKRSRRSRRSAVVAVAFLALVVGVSEWITPAEPSSNDGGTGGITASRSQAVVNPEETRSTWFCSAGTSQPGGRADETLTIANVGGSRSFVADIKVSVMTGVGVATGRLDFQLAPAGSALSSAAGLPSVRSIPVSSILANPDPGVVVEAIGAPVVVTHSVSGAGDVGATPCARGGSANWYFAGGTTVLGAEQWLTLFNPFPGDAVVDLSFFTNTGVEAPGEAQGVVVAGTSRLSIPVHDLVPRRDSVATRVTTRRGRVIAEQVQIFNASDGLRGITLVAGAPELAKKWWFSGSTAQEGRATTVSILNPGATRVNVRIDTALEGAVTLAPIDVAIPPRSVSVTDVSSRVPVGTPFAWSLRMRSSTGVKGELSAGIAASALIAQSGIGSGIAADAGSPFATSSWYSLSPDLLGGATREIAIFNASNKRVKWRIRPFAALPGSKVQRGTIAPRGLSRQSISVVGVTQVVADGLVTISEASQGPRGLILSGGLPVCPSPLVGGTSGGPRC
;
A
#
# COMPACT_ATOMS: atom_id res chain seq x y z
N MET A 1 -12.91 -44.81 92.93
CA MET A 1 -13.88 -44.99 91.78
C MET A 1 -13.17 -44.48 90.54
N SER A 2 -12.67 -45.46 89.74
CA SER A 2 -11.81 -45.18 88.60
C SER A 2 -12.70 -45.29 87.33
N GLN A 3 -12.77 -44.26 86.51
CA GLN A 3 -13.38 -44.34 85.19
C GLN A 3 -12.31 -44.61 84.15
N ALA A 4 -12.44 -45.78 83.48
CA ALA A 4 -11.57 -46.17 82.40
C ALA A 4 -11.99 -45.45 81.10
N ASN A 5 -11.06 -44.71 80.54
CA ASN A 5 -11.17 -44.12 79.19
C ASN A 5 -10.84 -45.19 78.15
N SER A 6 -11.81 -45.64 77.38
CA SER A 6 -11.61 -46.58 76.28
C SER A 6 -11.08 -45.85 75.04
N VAL A 7 -9.87 -46.25 74.63
CA VAL A 7 -9.25 -45.79 73.38
C VAL A 7 -9.94 -46.51 72.20
N PRO A 8 -10.43 -45.80 71.15
CA PRO A 8 -11.07 -46.44 70.00
C PRO A 8 -10.03 -47.17 69.15
N THR A 9 -10.40 -48.39 68.75
CA THR A 9 -9.59 -49.34 67.98
C THR A 9 -9.20 -48.78 66.59
N SER A 10 -8.05 -49.26 66.13
CA SER A 10 -7.39 -48.82 64.87
C SER A 10 -8.28 -48.93 63.61
N GLU A 11 -9.22 -49.88 63.58
CA GLU A 11 -10.17 -50.07 62.46
C GLU A 11 -11.20 -48.93 62.29
N ALA A 12 -11.70 -48.38 63.39
CA ALA A 12 -12.64 -47.25 63.33
C ALA A 12 -11.96 -45.94 62.82
N ARG A 13 -10.63 -45.86 62.92
CA ARG A 13 -9.86 -44.72 62.44
C ARG A 13 -9.59 -44.84 60.94
N ALA A 14 -9.35 -46.07 60.45
CA ALA A 14 -9.14 -46.37 59.03
C ALA A 14 -10.40 -46.12 58.21
N ASP A 15 -11.59 -46.50 58.73
CA ASP A 15 -12.85 -46.35 58.03
C ASP A 15 -13.30 -44.86 57.90
N ARG A 16 -12.99 -44.05 58.93
CA ARG A 16 -13.23 -42.58 58.88
C ARG A 16 -12.31 -41.86 57.86
N LEU A 17 -11.07 -42.31 57.73
CA LEU A 17 -10.13 -41.76 56.73
C LEU A 17 -10.54 -42.17 55.31
N ALA A 18 -10.95 -43.42 55.12
CA ALA A 18 -11.41 -43.92 53.81
C ALA A 18 -12.71 -43.22 53.33
N LYS A 19 -13.65 -42.96 54.28
CA LYS A 19 -14.86 -42.19 53.97
C LYS A 19 -14.58 -40.72 53.66
N ARG A 20 -13.60 -40.10 54.31
CA ARG A 20 -13.20 -38.70 54.06
C ARG A 20 -12.50 -38.58 52.71
N SER A 21 -11.65 -39.53 52.31
CA SER A 21 -10.98 -39.55 51.00
C SER A 21 -11.95 -39.74 49.81
N ARG A 22 -12.99 -40.60 49.99
CA ARG A 22 -14.05 -40.77 48.98
C ARG A 22 -14.94 -39.54 48.80
N ARG A 23 -15.21 -38.79 49.88
CA ARG A 23 -15.94 -37.52 49.78
C ARG A 23 -15.13 -36.41 49.11
N SER A 24 -13.82 -36.32 49.40
CA SER A 24 -12.93 -35.32 48.79
C SER A 24 -12.74 -35.58 47.28
N ARG A 25 -12.60 -36.86 46.87
CA ARG A 25 -12.51 -37.22 45.46
C ARG A 25 -13.78 -36.91 44.67
N ARG A 26 -14.97 -37.14 45.28
CA ARG A 26 -16.26 -36.79 44.66
C ARG A 26 -16.42 -35.27 44.53
N SER A 27 -16.00 -34.49 45.51
CA SER A 27 -16.05 -33.04 45.46
C SER A 27 -15.06 -32.48 44.42
N ALA A 28 -13.88 -33.06 44.27
CA ALA A 28 -12.91 -32.67 43.25
C ALA A 28 -13.41 -32.97 41.83
N VAL A 29 -14.01 -34.15 41.60
CA VAL A 29 -14.58 -34.52 40.30
C VAL A 29 -15.79 -33.63 39.95
N VAL A 30 -16.63 -33.28 40.90
CA VAL A 30 -17.76 -32.36 40.69
C VAL A 30 -17.23 -30.94 40.40
N ALA A 31 -16.19 -30.48 41.08
CA ALA A 31 -15.59 -29.18 40.84
C ALA A 31 -14.93 -29.09 39.42
N VAL A 32 -14.23 -30.16 39.00
CA VAL A 32 -13.65 -30.23 37.66
C VAL A 32 -14.75 -30.31 36.58
N ALA A 33 -15.80 -31.10 36.81
CA ALA A 33 -16.93 -31.17 35.89
C ALA A 33 -17.66 -29.83 35.78
N PHE A 34 -17.83 -29.11 36.91
CA PHE A 34 -18.44 -27.78 36.89
C PHE A 34 -17.57 -26.76 36.19
N LEU A 35 -16.22 -26.81 36.38
CA LEU A 35 -15.28 -25.95 35.67
C LEU A 35 -15.28 -26.22 34.14
N ALA A 36 -15.32 -27.50 33.74
CA ALA A 36 -15.43 -27.89 32.35
C ALA A 36 -16.77 -27.44 31.72
N LEU A 37 -17.87 -27.49 32.49
CA LEU A 37 -19.17 -27.03 32.05
C LEU A 37 -19.22 -25.49 31.94
N VAL A 38 -18.59 -24.76 32.84
CA VAL A 38 -18.46 -23.29 32.79
C VAL A 38 -17.62 -22.87 31.60
N VAL A 39 -16.49 -23.54 31.32
CA VAL A 39 -15.66 -23.28 30.16
C VAL A 39 -16.41 -23.63 28.88
N GLY A 40 -17.08 -24.78 28.80
CA GLY A 40 -17.84 -25.17 27.62
C GLY A 40 -19.06 -24.27 27.35
N VAL A 41 -19.70 -23.72 28.39
CA VAL A 41 -20.79 -22.75 28.24
C VAL A 41 -20.27 -21.36 27.90
N SER A 42 -19.06 -20.99 28.35
CA SER A 42 -18.43 -19.71 27.96
C SER A 42 -18.08 -19.68 26.48
N GLU A 43 -17.74 -20.80 25.86
CA GLU A 43 -17.52 -20.88 24.39
C GLU A 43 -18.85 -20.79 23.61
N TRP A 44 -19.98 -21.13 24.22
CA TRP A 44 -21.32 -21.01 23.61
C TRP A 44 -21.97 -19.65 23.87
N ILE A 45 -21.48 -18.88 24.84
CA ILE A 45 -22.00 -17.55 25.22
C ILE A 45 -21.01 -16.43 24.78
N THR A 46 -19.88 -16.75 24.13
CA THR A 46 -19.19 -15.72 23.37
C THR A 46 -20.19 -15.25 22.32
N PRO A 47 -20.71 -14.01 22.41
CA PRO A 47 -21.46 -13.45 21.31
C PRO A 47 -20.56 -13.65 20.10
N ALA A 48 -21.06 -14.27 19.02
CA ALA A 48 -20.45 -14.14 17.72
C ALA A 48 -20.09 -12.66 17.62
N GLU A 49 -18.81 -12.35 17.40
CA GLU A 49 -18.44 -10.96 17.13
C GLU A 49 -19.49 -10.45 16.16
N PRO A 50 -20.18 -9.35 16.44
CA PRO A 50 -21.10 -8.81 15.48
C PRO A 50 -20.23 -8.67 14.22
N SER A 51 -20.52 -9.51 13.22
CA SER A 51 -20.12 -9.20 11.87
C SER A 51 -20.50 -7.74 11.76
N SER A 52 -19.54 -6.86 11.69
CA SER A 52 -19.74 -5.44 11.56
C SER A 52 -20.40 -5.19 10.20
N ASN A 53 -21.69 -5.55 10.13
CA ASN A 53 -22.65 -4.88 9.31
C ASN A 53 -22.84 -3.51 9.95
N ASP A 54 -21.78 -2.68 9.88
CA ASP A 54 -21.94 -1.26 9.88
C ASP A 54 -22.86 -0.95 8.69
N GLY A 55 -24.15 -0.88 8.99
CA GLY A 55 -25.18 -0.30 8.15
C GLY A 55 -24.93 1.20 8.01
N GLY A 56 -23.82 1.55 7.41
CA GLY A 56 -23.34 2.87 7.05
C GLY A 56 -22.74 2.80 5.66
N THR A 57 -23.61 2.95 4.64
CA THR A 57 -23.28 3.49 3.32
C THR A 57 -22.03 2.91 2.64
N GLY A 58 -22.26 1.96 1.73
CA GLY A 58 -21.30 1.57 0.69
C GLY A 58 -20.21 0.65 1.21
N GLY A 59 -20.49 -0.67 1.30
CA GLY A 59 -19.47 -1.70 1.49
C GLY A 59 -18.40 -1.55 0.41
N ILE A 60 -17.29 -0.90 0.74
CA ILE A 60 -16.07 -0.99 -0.04
C ILE A 60 -15.57 -2.42 0.17
N THR A 61 -15.91 -3.31 -0.77
CA THR A 61 -15.24 -4.60 -0.89
C THR A 61 -13.75 -4.31 -0.87
N ALA A 62 -13.00 -4.99 0.00
CA ALA A 62 -11.55 -4.82 0.12
C ALA A 62 -10.95 -4.78 -1.29
N SER A 63 -10.46 -3.61 -1.70
CA SER A 63 -9.87 -3.42 -3.00
C SER A 63 -8.45 -3.96 -2.95
N ARG A 64 -8.05 -4.75 -3.94
CA ARG A 64 -6.67 -5.22 -4.08
C ARG A 64 -5.66 -4.08 -4.25
N SER A 65 -6.13 -2.89 -4.53
CA SER A 65 -5.34 -1.66 -4.55
C SER A 65 -5.82 -0.72 -3.46
N GLN A 66 -4.87 -0.05 -2.82
CA GLN A 66 -5.16 0.97 -1.81
C GLN A 66 -5.84 2.23 -2.37
N ALA A 67 -5.74 2.51 -3.67
CA ALA A 67 -6.15 3.76 -4.29
C ALA A 67 -7.03 3.53 -5.54
N VAL A 68 -8.28 3.10 -5.35
CA VAL A 68 -9.24 2.91 -6.46
C VAL A 68 -10.16 4.12 -6.55
N VAL A 69 -10.41 4.60 -7.77
CA VAL A 69 -11.29 5.74 -8.06
C VAL A 69 -12.61 5.24 -8.65
N ASN A 70 -13.73 5.63 -8.02
CA ASN A 70 -15.05 5.48 -8.60
C ASN A 70 -15.45 6.81 -9.27
N PRO A 71 -15.63 6.86 -10.61
CA PRO A 71 -15.94 8.11 -11.31
C PRO A 71 -17.36 8.64 -11.03
N GLU A 72 -18.24 7.83 -10.45
CA GLU A 72 -19.61 8.21 -10.08
C GLU A 72 -19.74 8.60 -8.61
N GLU A 73 -18.66 8.55 -7.85
CA GLU A 73 -18.65 8.82 -6.42
C GLU A 73 -18.80 10.32 -6.14
N THR A 74 -19.77 10.67 -5.32
CA THR A 74 -19.99 12.06 -4.88
C THR A 74 -19.42 12.35 -3.50
N ARG A 75 -18.86 11.34 -2.83
CA ARG A 75 -18.20 11.47 -1.53
C ARG A 75 -17.04 10.51 -1.42
N SER A 76 -15.88 11.00 -1.03
CA SER A 76 -14.69 10.18 -0.87
C SER A 76 -13.83 10.64 0.29
N THR A 77 -13.09 9.69 0.88
CA THR A 77 -12.09 9.96 1.91
C THR A 77 -10.78 9.32 1.48
N TRP A 78 -9.69 10.05 1.67
CA TRP A 78 -8.34 9.65 1.35
C TRP A 78 -7.43 9.84 2.55
N PHE A 79 -6.43 8.98 2.68
CA PHE A 79 -5.50 8.95 3.81
C PHE A 79 -4.07 8.91 3.30
N CYS A 80 -3.24 9.85 3.74
CA CYS A 80 -1.82 9.92 3.40
C CYS A 80 -1.05 9.81 4.71
N SER A 81 -0.15 8.83 4.81
CA SER A 81 0.47 8.47 6.09
C SER A 81 1.94 8.82 6.19
N ALA A 82 2.62 9.16 5.09
CA ALA A 82 4.04 9.46 5.10
C ALA A 82 4.33 10.95 4.94
N GLY A 83 5.53 11.35 5.31
CA GLY A 83 6.03 12.71 5.20
C GLY A 83 6.20 13.41 6.55
N THR A 84 6.76 14.59 6.50
CA THR A 84 6.92 15.52 7.64
C THR A 84 6.39 16.88 7.21
N SER A 85 5.93 17.69 8.16
CA SER A 85 5.43 19.04 7.87
C SER A 85 6.08 20.11 8.74
N GLN A 86 7.12 19.77 9.47
CA GLN A 86 7.92 20.74 10.22
C GLN A 86 9.11 21.25 9.40
N PRO A 87 9.56 22.49 9.60
CA PRO A 87 10.76 23.02 8.95
C PRO A 87 11.99 22.14 9.20
N GLY A 88 12.73 21.80 8.14
CA GLY A 88 13.91 20.94 8.22
C GLY A 88 13.60 19.46 8.47
N GLY A 89 12.36 19.04 8.18
CA GLY A 89 11.95 17.64 8.21
C GLY A 89 12.71 16.80 7.18
N ARG A 90 12.79 15.49 7.43
CA ARG A 90 13.50 14.56 6.53
C ARG A 90 12.78 14.29 5.21
N ALA A 91 11.47 14.57 5.14
CA ALA A 91 10.60 14.19 4.03
C ALA A 91 9.41 15.16 3.94
N ASP A 92 9.64 16.39 3.43
CA ASP A 92 8.61 17.43 3.38
C ASP A 92 7.42 17.01 2.51
N GLU A 93 6.22 16.99 3.09
CA GLU A 93 5.02 16.47 2.45
C GLU A 93 4.24 17.57 1.71
N THR A 94 3.85 17.25 0.48
CA THR A 94 2.93 18.05 -0.34
C THR A 94 1.79 17.18 -0.85
N LEU A 95 0.56 17.62 -0.64
CA LEU A 95 -0.65 17.02 -1.21
C LEU A 95 -0.92 17.58 -2.59
N THR A 96 -1.42 16.74 -3.50
CA THR A 96 -2.00 17.19 -4.77
C THR A 96 -3.39 16.56 -4.91
N ILE A 97 -4.40 17.41 -5.03
CA ILE A 97 -5.82 17.03 -5.08
C ILE A 97 -6.42 17.53 -6.37
N ALA A 98 -7.16 16.69 -7.09
CA ALA A 98 -7.78 17.05 -8.34
C ALA A 98 -9.22 16.57 -8.44
N ASN A 99 -10.11 17.43 -8.92
CA ASN A 99 -11.47 17.06 -9.28
C ASN A 99 -11.45 16.40 -10.67
N VAL A 100 -11.78 15.11 -10.72
CA VAL A 100 -11.82 14.30 -11.95
C VAL A 100 -13.24 14.07 -12.47
N GLY A 101 -14.21 14.80 -11.93
CA GLY A 101 -15.56 14.86 -12.49
C GLY A 101 -15.53 15.45 -13.90
N GLY A 102 -16.36 14.90 -14.79
CA GLY A 102 -16.52 15.42 -16.15
C GLY A 102 -17.20 16.81 -16.17
N SER A 103 -17.29 17.44 -17.34
CA SER A 103 -17.86 18.78 -17.54
C SER A 103 -19.30 18.99 -17.03
N ARG A 104 -20.01 17.90 -16.73
CA ARG A 104 -21.36 17.91 -16.11
C ARG A 104 -21.34 17.69 -14.61
N SER A 105 -20.15 17.49 -14.01
CA SER A 105 -19.99 17.25 -12.58
C SER A 105 -20.02 18.58 -11.80
N PHE A 106 -20.25 18.43 -10.51
CA PHE A 106 -20.32 19.55 -9.57
C PHE A 106 -18.94 19.99 -9.10
N VAL A 107 -18.90 21.13 -8.44
CA VAL A 107 -17.76 21.56 -7.63
C VAL A 107 -17.53 20.53 -6.52
N ALA A 108 -16.28 20.17 -6.26
CA ALA A 108 -15.92 19.37 -5.11
C ALA A 108 -15.59 20.27 -3.92
N ASP A 109 -16.31 20.09 -2.82
CA ASP A 109 -15.94 20.66 -1.53
C ASP A 109 -14.88 19.77 -0.88
N ILE A 110 -13.72 20.33 -0.59
CA ILE A 110 -12.57 19.63 -0.06
C ILE A 110 -12.29 20.08 1.36
N LYS A 111 -12.14 19.12 2.25
CA LYS A 111 -11.67 19.32 3.62
C LYS A 111 -10.40 18.52 3.85
N VAL A 112 -9.31 19.18 4.15
CA VAL A 112 -8.04 18.58 4.56
C VAL A 112 -7.90 18.71 6.06
N SER A 113 -7.68 17.61 6.75
CA SER A 113 -7.42 17.56 8.20
C SER A 113 -6.05 16.92 8.46
N VAL A 114 -5.22 17.59 9.25
CA VAL A 114 -3.92 17.06 9.71
C VAL A 114 -4.10 16.58 11.16
N MET A 115 -3.93 15.29 11.39
CA MET A 115 -4.11 14.63 12.68
C MET A 115 -2.74 14.36 13.32
N THR A 116 -2.60 14.66 14.61
CA THR A 116 -1.33 14.50 15.34
C THR A 116 -1.50 13.77 16.67
N GLY A 117 -2.70 13.23 16.94
CA GLY A 117 -3.03 12.48 18.15
C GLY A 117 -4.31 12.97 18.83
N VAL A 118 -4.78 12.18 19.80
CA VAL A 118 -5.97 12.52 20.61
C VAL A 118 -5.67 13.71 21.50
N GLY A 119 -6.52 14.74 21.45
CA GLY A 119 -6.37 15.93 22.30
C GLY A 119 -5.30 16.93 21.85
N VAL A 120 -4.63 16.68 20.71
CA VAL A 120 -3.66 17.59 20.12
C VAL A 120 -4.33 18.42 19.03
N ALA A 121 -3.87 19.66 18.83
CA ALA A 121 -4.42 20.56 17.81
C ALA A 121 -4.36 19.91 16.42
N THR A 122 -5.51 19.86 15.77
CA THR A 122 -5.61 19.41 14.37
C THR A 122 -5.59 20.63 13.47
N GLY A 123 -4.73 20.60 12.43
CA GLY A 123 -4.79 21.58 11.35
C GLY A 123 -5.94 21.27 10.42
N ARG A 124 -6.60 22.31 9.89
CA ARG A 124 -7.69 22.16 8.91
C ARG A 124 -7.59 23.19 7.80
N LEU A 125 -7.89 22.76 6.58
CA LEU A 125 -8.01 23.61 5.41
C LEU A 125 -9.23 23.19 4.59
N ASP A 126 -10.14 24.12 4.32
CA ASP A 126 -11.32 23.91 3.48
C ASP A 126 -11.19 24.74 2.20
N PHE A 127 -11.57 24.14 1.05
CA PHE A 127 -11.58 24.83 -0.25
C PHE A 127 -12.42 24.07 -1.26
N GLN A 128 -12.59 24.68 -2.45
CA GLN A 128 -13.36 24.10 -3.54
C GLN A 128 -12.50 23.85 -4.77
N LEU A 129 -12.84 22.78 -5.52
CA LEU A 129 -12.25 22.46 -6.82
C LEU A 129 -13.34 22.39 -7.89
N ALA A 130 -13.20 23.19 -8.95
CA ALA A 130 -14.07 23.10 -10.11
C ALA A 130 -13.82 21.80 -10.90
N PRO A 131 -14.83 21.30 -11.64
CA PRO A 131 -14.60 20.22 -12.60
C PRO A 131 -13.59 20.64 -13.66
N ALA A 132 -12.71 19.75 -14.04
CA ALA A 132 -11.69 20.02 -15.03
C ALA A 132 -12.31 20.35 -16.40
N GLY A 133 -11.87 21.46 -17.01
CA GLY A 133 -12.35 21.91 -18.31
C GLY A 133 -13.78 22.48 -18.31
N SER A 134 -14.34 22.76 -17.14
CA SER A 134 -15.65 23.41 -17.03
C SER A 134 -15.56 24.92 -17.14
N ALA A 135 -16.67 25.56 -17.55
CA ALA A 135 -16.81 27.02 -17.54
C ALA A 135 -16.66 27.61 -16.12
N LEU A 136 -16.94 26.86 -15.08
CA LEU A 136 -16.76 27.25 -13.68
C LEU A 136 -15.27 27.45 -13.34
N SER A 137 -14.36 26.68 -13.95
CA SER A 137 -12.92 26.88 -13.77
C SER A 137 -12.45 28.24 -14.29
N SER A 138 -13.01 28.72 -15.42
CA SER A 138 -12.65 30.01 -16.03
C SER A 138 -13.47 31.18 -15.49
N ALA A 139 -14.77 31.01 -15.24
CA ALA A 139 -15.65 32.09 -14.83
C ALA A 139 -15.58 32.41 -13.32
N ALA A 140 -15.39 31.40 -12.48
CA ALA A 140 -15.31 31.56 -11.03
C ALA A 140 -13.87 31.59 -10.48
N GLY A 141 -12.85 31.42 -11.34
CA GLY A 141 -11.43 31.39 -10.93
C GLY A 141 -11.08 30.20 -10.02
N LEU A 142 -11.93 29.17 -9.98
CA LEU A 142 -11.69 27.98 -9.14
C LEU A 142 -10.75 27.02 -9.86
N PRO A 143 -9.65 26.57 -9.21
CA PRO A 143 -8.75 25.58 -9.78
C PRO A 143 -9.45 24.21 -9.86
N SER A 144 -9.07 23.38 -10.82
CA SER A 144 -9.46 21.97 -10.86
C SER A 144 -8.43 21.03 -10.18
N VAL A 145 -7.23 21.55 -9.94
CA VAL A 145 -6.13 20.87 -9.24
C VAL A 145 -5.51 21.84 -8.26
N ARG A 146 -5.16 21.36 -7.07
CA ARG A 146 -4.45 22.14 -6.07
C ARG A 146 -3.35 21.32 -5.40
N SER A 147 -2.15 21.89 -5.33
CA SER A 147 -1.04 21.37 -4.54
C SER A 147 -0.91 22.19 -3.25
N ILE A 148 -0.71 21.50 -2.12
CA ILE A 148 -0.75 22.08 -0.78
C ILE A 148 0.40 21.49 0.04
N PRO A 149 1.42 22.27 0.41
CA PRO A 149 2.39 21.84 1.42
C PRO A 149 1.66 21.60 2.76
N VAL A 150 1.83 20.43 3.36
CA VAL A 150 1.14 20.09 4.63
C VAL A 150 1.61 21.02 5.75
N SER A 151 2.85 21.52 5.69
CA SER A 151 3.39 22.53 6.60
C SER A 151 2.61 23.85 6.62
N SER A 152 1.89 24.19 5.54
CA SER A 152 1.03 25.36 5.50
C SER A 152 -0.27 25.19 6.29
N ILE A 153 -0.62 23.97 6.67
CA ILE A 153 -1.80 23.65 7.48
C ILE A 153 -1.39 23.47 8.94
N LEU A 154 -0.39 22.64 9.20
CA LEU A 154 0.14 22.37 10.53
C LEU A 154 1.59 21.85 10.45
N ALA A 155 2.48 22.44 11.22
CA ALA A 155 3.85 21.95 11.35
C ALA A 155 3.90 20.81 12.39
N ASN A 156 4.32 19.61 11.98
CA ASN A 156 4.43 18.43 12.84
C ASN A 156 5.47 17.43 12.28
N PRO A 157 6.24 16.71 13.13
CA PRO A 157 7.17 15.67 12.66
C PRO A 157 6.44 14.44 12.09
N ASP A 158 5.24 14.15 12.58
CA ASP A 158 4.46 12.95 12.25
C ASP A 158 3.00 13.31 11.90
N PRO A 159 2.73 14.07 10.82
CA PRO A 159 1.39 14.41 10.42
C PRO A 159 0.69 13.22 9.76
N GLY A 160 -0.50 12.86 10.21
CA GLY A 160 -1.42 11.99 9.47
C GLY A 160 -2.44 12.84 8.73
N VAL A 161 -2.59 12.66 7.41
CA VAL A 161 -3.47 13.53 6.63
C VAL A 161 -4.72 12.80 6.17
N VAL A 162 -5.87 13.45 6.36
CA VAL A 162 -7.18 13.00 5.87
C VAL A 162 -7.73 14.04 4.91
N VAL A 163 -8.11 13.60 3.71
CA VAL A 163 -8.78 14.42 2.72
C VAL A 163 -10.20 13.90 2.52
N GLU A 164 -11.18 14.70 2.85
CA GLU A 164 -12.60 14.43 2.60
C GLU A 164 -13.08 15.28 1.42
N ALA A 165 -13.75 14.66 0.45
CA ALA A 165 -14.31 15.33 -0.70
C ALA A 165 -15.80 15.04 -0.81
N ILE A 166 -16.60 16.07 -1.13
CA ILE A 166 -18.06 15.99 -1.31
C ILE A 166 -18.41 16.74 -2.60
N GLY A 167 -19.37 16.20 -3.36
CA GLY A 167 -19.93 16.80 -4.55
C GLY A 167 -19.41 16.23 -5.86
N ALA A 168 -18.16 15.79 -5.93
CA ALA A 168 -17.57 15.22 -7.14
C ALA A 168 -16.50 14.17 -6.85
N PRO A 169 -16.18 13.28 -7.80
CA PRO A 169 -15.06 12.37 -7.67
C PRO A 169 -13.74 13.15 -7.70
N VAL A 170 -12.85 12.83 -6.77
CA VAL A 170 -11.50 13.40 -6.71
C VAL A 170 -10.43 12.32 -6.71
N VAL A 171 -9.24 12.69 -7.11
CA VAL A 171 -8.02 11.91 -6.92
C VAL A 171 -7.07 12.67 -6.02
N VAL A 172 -6.38 11.94 -5.14
CA VAL A 172 -5.44 12.49 -4.20
C VAL A 172 -4.14 11.71 -4.27
N THR A 173 -3.05 12.43 -4.49
CA THR A 173 -1.69 11.92 -4.37
C THR A 173 -0.94 12.78 -3.38
N HIS A 174 0.09 12.23 -2.79
CA HIS A 174 1.06 13.02 -2.04
C HIS A 174 2.47 12.70 -2.47
N SER A 175 3.34 13.62 -2.18
CA SER A 175 4.77 13.51 -2.43
C SER A 175 5.55 13.92 -1.21
N VAL A 176 6.72 13.34 -1.08
CA VAL A 176 7.71 13.71 -0.07
C VAL A 176 8.98 14.17 -0.76
N SER A 177 9.54 15.28 -0.31
CA SER A 177 10.81 15.80 -0.82
C SER A 177 11.89 15.75 0.27
N GLY A 178 13.07 15.25 -0.09
CA GLY A 178 14.20 15.12 0.82
C GLY A 178 15.42 14.56 0.10
N ALA A 179 16.60 14.69 0.69
CA ALA A 179 17.86 14.22 0.11
C ALA A 179 18.13 14.70 -1.33
N GLY A 180 17.48 15.80 -1.74
CA GLY A 180 17.59 16.37 -3.08
C GLY A 180 16.76 15.67 -4.17
N ASP A 181 15.81 14.82 -3.79
CA ASP A 181 14.92 14.05 -4.68
C ASP A 181 13.48 14.09 -4.19
N VAL A 182 12.55 13.46 -4.89
CA VAL A 182 11.12 13.45 -4.58
C VAL A 182 10.54 12.05 -4.82
N GLY A 183 9.87 11.52 -3.80
CA GLY A 183 9.01 10.33 -3.93
C GLY A 183 7.53 10.70 -3.97
N ALA A 184 6.71 9.99 -4.74
CA ALA A 184 5.27 10.25 -4.80
C ALA A 184 4.47 8.95 -4.92
N THR A 185 3.28 8.94 -4.29
CA THR A 185 2.33 7.81 -4.36
C THR A 185 0.89 8.31 -4.21
N PRO A 186 -0.11 7.61 -4.74
CA PRO A 186 -1.51 7.87 -4.40
C PRO A 186 -1.79 7.63 -2.92
N CYS A 187 -2.60 8.48 -2.30
CA CYS A 187 -3.09 8.27 -0.95
C CYS A 187 -4.07 7.08 -0.89
N ALA A 188 -4.16 6.41 0.24
CA ALA A 188 -5.03 5.25 0.44
C ALA A 188 -6.51 5.64 0.57
N ARG A 189 -7.42 4.76 0.14
CA ARG A 189 -8.87 4.91 0.30
C ARG A 189 -9.39 4.34 1.62
N GLY A 190 -8.59 3.60 2.35
CA GLY A 190 -9.01 2.99 3.61
C GLY A 190 -7.89 2.28 4.34
N GLY A 191 -8.12 2.02 5.62
CA GLY A 191 -7.20 1.22 6.43
C GLY A 191 -7.36 -0.28 6.19
N SER A 192 -6.26 -1.00 6.33
CA SER A 192 -6.22 -2.47 6.23
C SER A 192 -5.68 -3.09 7.51
N ALA A 193 -6.04 -4.36 7.73
CA ALA A 193 -5.46 -5.19 8.79
C ALA A 193 -4.09 -5.76 8.41
N ASN A 194 -3.75 -5.77 7.12
CA ASN A 194 -2.46 -6.22 6.62
C ASN A 194 -1.91 -5.24 5.60
N TRP A 195 -0.58 -5.07 5.62
CA TRP A 195 0.16 -4.36 4.60
C TRP A 195 1.46 -5.09 4.30
N TYR A 196 1.86 -5.10 3.04
CA TYR A 196 3.06 -5.76 2.55
C TYR A 196 3.91 -4.79 1.75
N PHE A 197 5.18 -4.70 2.11
CA PHE A 197 6.22 -3.95 1.41
C PHE A 197 7.29 -4.94 0.98
N ALA A 198 7.46 -5.14 -0.32
CA ALA A 198 8.38 -6.15 -0.81
C ALA A 198 9.82 -5.66 -0.88
N GLY A 199 10.04 -4.36 -0.96
CA GLY A 199 11.37 -3.76 -1.12
C GLY A 199 11.74 -2.82 0.01
N GLY A 200 13.03 -2.69 0.23
CA GLY A 200 13.69 -1.81 1.17
C GLY A 200 15.08 -2.32 1.50
N THR A 201 15.88 -1.49 2.14
CA THR A 201 17.23 -1.83 2.58
C THR A 201 17.62 -0.99 3.79
N THR A 202 18.48 -1.53 4.64
CA THR A 202 19.04 -0.83 5.81
C THR A 202 20.57 -0.88 5.83
N VAL A 203 21.19 -0.96 4.66
CA VAL A 203 22.66 -0.85 4.50
C VAL A 203 23.15 0.50 5.01
N LEU A 204 24.44 0.63 5.19
CA LEU A 204 25.04 1.90 5.60
C LEU A 204 24.66 3.01 4.62
N GLY A 205 24.13 4.13 5.14
CA GLY A 205 23.69 5.26 4.30
C GLY A 205 22.27 5.17 3.78
N ALA A 206 21.55 4.10 4.13
CA ALA A 206 20.14 3.94 3.80
C ALA A 206 19.27 3.94 5.06
N GLU A 207 18.29 4.84 5.12
CA GLU A 207 17.27 4.93 6.18
C GLU A 207 15.94 4.43 5.63
N GLN A 208 15.36 3.42 6.28
CA GLN A 208 14.02 2.93 5.97
C GLN A 208 13.07 3.31 7.08
N TRP A 209 12.01 4.04 6.75
CA TRP A 209 10.97 4.49 7.64
C TRP A 209 9.65 3.85 7.26
N LEU A 210 8.98 3.20 8.21
CA LEU A 210 7.61 2.70 8.08
C LEU A 210 6.69 3.65 8.83
N THR A 211 5.67 4.18 8.16
CA THR A 211 4.66 5.03 8.78
C THR A 211 3.37 4.26 8.96
N LEU A 212 2.80 4.32 10.15
CA LEU A 212 1.53 3.71 10.51
C LEU A 212 0.57 4.81 10.96
N PHE A 213 -0.49 5.04 10.19
CA PHE A 213 -1.51 6.04 10.50
C PHE A 213 -2.82 5.36 10.88
N ASN A 214 -3.32 5.68 12.06
CA ASN A 214 -4.63 5.27 12.54
C ASN A 214 -5.59 6.47 12.53
N PRO A 215 -6.38 6.69 11.47
CA PRO A 215 -7.33 7.81 11.42
C PRO A 215 -8.61 7.56 12.23
N PHE A 216 -8.78 6.38 12.82
CA PHE A 216 -9.98 5.96 13.53
C PHE A 216 -9.89 6.34 15.02
N PRO A 217 -11.05 6.48 15.73
CA PRO A 217 -11.04 6.90 17.14
C PRO A 217 -10.39 5.90 18.12
N GLY A 218 -10.47 4.60 17.83
CA GLY A 218 -9.92 3.55 18.70
C GLY A 218 -8.48 3.21 18.36
N ASP A 219 -7.71 2.76 19.36
CA ASP A 219 -6.33 2.35 19.16
C ASP A 219 -6.23 1.12 18.26
N ALA A 220 -5.22 1.10 17.41
CA ALA A 220 -4.79 -0.09 16.67
C ALA A 220 -3.58 -0.73 17.35
N VAL A 221 -3.50 -2.06 17.32
CA VAL A 221 -2.35 -2.83 17.83
C VAL A 221 -1.75 -3.62 16.68
N VAL A 222 -0.46 -3.43 16.44
CA VAL A 222 0.21 -3.87 15.23
C VAL A 222 1.43 -4.73 15.54
N ASP A 223 1.64 -5.79 14.75
CA ASP A 223 2.86 -6.58 14.71
C ASP A 223 3.59 -6.35 13.40
N LEU A 224 4.90 -6.22 13.47
CA LEU A 224 5.78 -6.10 12.32
C LEU A 224 6.64 -7.36 12.18
N SER A 225 6.77 -7.82 10.94
CA SER A 225 7.71 -8.90 10.58
C SER A 225 8.56 -8.42 9.41
N PHE A 226 9.86 -8.59 9.53
CA PHE A 226 10.84 -8.20 8.52
C PHE A 226 11.44 -9.45 7.87
N PHE A 227 11.38 -9.51 6.54
CA PHE A 227 11.95 -10.59 5.75
C PHE A 227 13.22 -10.05 5.11
N THR A 228 14.36 -10.56 5.54
CA THR A 228 15.67 -10.04 5.16
C THR A 228 16.46 -11.08 4.36
N ASN A 229 17.62 -10.69 3.84
CA ASN A 229 18.56 -11.60 3.20
C ASN A 229 19.15 -12.66 4.19
N THR A 230 18.99 -12.45 5.50
CA THR A 230 19.44 -13.38 6.55
C THR A 230 18.31 -14.20 7.18
N GLY A 231 17.05 -13.94 6.82
CA GLY A 231 15.88 -14.65 7.35
C GLY A 231 14.79 -13.71 7.83
N VAL A 232 13.87 -14.26 8.65
CA VAL A 232 12.77 -13.47 9.22
C VAL A 232 13.19 -12.94 10.59
N GLU A 233 13.03 -11.63 10.77
CA GLU A 233 13.28 -10.91 12.00
C GLU A 233 11.98 -10.30 12.52
N ALA A 234 11.70 -10.48 13.80
CA ALA A 234 10.53 -9.94 14.48
C ALA A 234 10.93 -9.47 15.90
N PRO A 235 11.65 -8.33 16.00
CA PRO A 235 12.09 -7.80 17.28
C PRO A 235 10.92 -7.60 18.26
N GLY A 236 11.15 -7.79 19.56
CA GLY A 236 10.11 -7.69 20.58
C GLY A 236 9.45 -6.31 20.60
N GLU A 237 10.23 -5.24 20.39
CA GLU A 237 9.77 -3.85 20.30
C GLU A 237 8.91 -3.55 19.07
N ALA A 238 8.95 -4.43 18.06
CA ALA A 238 8.11 -4.37 16.87
C ALA A 238 6.83 -5.22 17.00
N GLN A 239 6.55 -5.78 18.18
CA GLN A 239 5.37 -6.60 18.46
C GLN A 239 4.43 -5.91 19.43
N GLY A 240 3.13 -5.91 19.11
CA GLY A 240 2.13 -5.25 19.94
C GLY A 240 2.25 -3.72 19.94
N VAL A 241 2.79 -3.13 18.89
CA VAL A 241 2.95 -1.68 18.75
C VAL A 241 1.58 -1.01 18.75
N VAL A 242 1.35 -0.10 19.68
CA VAL A 242 0.09 0.64 19.78
C VAL A 242 0.18 1.89 18.90
N VAL A 243 -0.76 2.02 17.97
CA VAL A 243 -0.99 3.25 17.21
C VAL A 243 -2.28 3.87 17.73
N ALA A 244 -2.14 4.92 18.52
CA ALA A 244 -3.27 5.59 19.17
C ALA A 244 -4.29 6.10 18.13
N GLY A 245 -5.55 6.23 18.53
CA GLY A 245 -6.60 6.77 17.66
C GLY A 245 -6.25 8.17 17.16
N THR A 246 -6.59 8.49 15.91
CA THR A 246 -6.31 9.77 15.23
C THR A 246 -4.84 10.21 15.23
N SER A 247 -3.91 9.25 15.29
CA SER A 247 -2.48 9.51 15.35
C SER A 247 -1.69 8.73 14.30
N ARG A 248 -0.47 9.19 14.05
CA ARG A 248 0.53 8.53 13.22
C ARG A 248 1.77 8.20 14.03
N LEU A 249 2.40 7.09 13.70
CA LEU A 249 3.67 6.65 14.24
C LEU A 249 4.66 6.40 13.10
N SER A 250 5.86 6.96 13.19
CA SER A 250 6.98 6.66 12.28
C SER A 250 7.96 5.71 12.97
N ILE A 251 8.27 4.60 12.32
CA ILE A 251 9.13 3.53 12.84
C ILE A 251 10.42 3.50 12.03
N PRO A 252 11.59 3.73 12.65
CA PRO A 252 12.88 3.62 11.99
C PRO A 252 13.27 2.14 11.84
N VAL A 253 12.93 1.54 10.70
CA VAL A 253 13.21 0.12 10.44
C VAL A 253 14.71 -0.17 10.45
N HIS A 254 15.54 0.79 10.04
CA HIS A 254 17.00 0.69 10.03
C HIS A 254 17.62 0.56 11.43
N ASP A 255 16.91 0.98 12.48
CA ASP A 255 17.33 0.76 13.88
C ASP A 255 16.91 -0.62 14.37
N LEU A 256 15.74 -1.13 13.93
CA LEU A 256 15.20 -2.45 14.33
C LEU A 256 15.92 -3.62 13.65
N VAL A 257 16.26 -3.47 12.38
CA VAL A 257 16.92 -4.50 11.55
C VAL A 257 18.07 -3.85 10.76
N PRO A 258 19.18 -3.51 11.42
CA PRO A 258 20.27 -2.76 10.80
C PRO A 258 21.09 -3.62 9.82
N ARG A 259 21.66 -2.96 8.82
CA ARG A 259 22.64 -3.54 7.88
C ARG A 259 22.15 -4.77 7.12
N ARG A 260 20.94 -4.66 6.53
CA ARG A 260 20.38 -5.68 5.65
C ARG A 260 20.34 -5.18 4.22
N ASP A 261 20.83 -5.99 3.29
CA ASP A 261 20.81 -5.69 1.86
C ASP A 261 19.38 -5.61 1.31
N SER A 262 18.49 -6.42 1.86
CA SER A 262 17.06 -6.39 1.52
C SER A 262 16.20 -6.54 2.77
N VAL A 263 15.17 -5.71 2.88
CA VAL A 263 14.18 -5.72 3.96
C VAL A 263 12.79 -5.59 3.34
N ALA A 264 12.04 -6.68 3.33
CA ALA A 264 10.61 -6.64 3.07
C ALA A 264 9.87 -6.62 4.40
N THR A 265 8.78 -5.86 4.48
CA THR A 265 8.03 -5.66 5.73
C THR A 265 6.60 -6.17 5.57
N ARG A 266 6.12 -6.90 6.58
CA ARG A 266 4.72 -7.21 6.78
C ARG A 266 4.21 -6.54 8.03
N VAL A 267 3.13 -5.79 7.90
CA VAL A 267 2.34 -5.21 8.98
C VAL A 267 1.11 -6.07 9.17
N THR A 268 0.81 -6.49 10.39
CA THR A 268 -0.40 -7.23 10.73
C THR A 268 -1.03 -6.61 11.96
N THR A 269 -2.31 -6.25 11.91
CA THR A 269 -3.00 -5.71 13.08
C THR A 269 -3.64 -6.84 13.89
N ARG A 270 -3.40 -6.86 15.20
CA ARG A 270 -4.15 -7.70 16.16
C ARG A 270 -5.53 -7.11 16.43
N ARG A 271 -5.61 -5.77 16.38
CA ARG A 271 -6.84 -5.01 16.63
C ARG A 271 -6.81 -3.74 15.79
N GLY A 272 -7.97 -3.33 15.28
CA GLY A 272 -8.12 -2.12 14.49
C GLY A 272 -7.61 -2.27 13.06
N ARG A 273 -7.35 -1.15 12.41
CA ARG A 273 -6.82 -1.03 11.05
C ARG A 273 -5.93 0.19 10.98
N VAL A 274 -4.92 0.15 10.14
CA VAL A 274 -4.02 1.28 9.90
C VAL A 274 -3.86 1.51 8.41
N ILE A 275 -3.40 2.68 8.03
CA ILE A 275 -2.80 2.97 6.74
C ILE A 275 -1.29 2.85 6.93
N ALA A 276 -0.58 2.22 5.98
CA ALA A 276 0.86 2.08 6.06
C ALA A 276 1.53 2.47 4.74
N GLU A 277 2.61 3.24 4.86
CA GLU A 277 3.47 3.66 3.76
C GLU A 277 4.95 3.56 4.19
N GLN A 278 5.83 3.46 3.21
CA GLN A 278 7.26 3.33 3.44
C GLN A 278 8.01 4.45 2.74
N VAL A 279 8.90 5.12 3.47
CA VAL A 279 9.88 6.07 2.94
C VAL A 279 11.26 5.44 3.04
N GLN A 280 12.02 5.49 1.94
CA GLN A 280 13.41 5.07 1.89
C GLN A 280 14.26 6.28 1.51
N ILE A 281 15.29 6.57 2.30
CA ILE A 281 16.20 7.70 2.09
C ILE A 281 17.61 7.15 1.92
N PHE A 282 18.36 7.65 0.92
CA PHE A 282 19.76 7.34 0.68
C PHE A 282 20.58 8.62 0.78
N ASN A 283 21.65 8.60 1.55
CA ASN A 283 22.47 9.77 1.88
C ASN A 283 23.78 9.88 1.08
N ALA A 284 23.93 9.09 0.01
CA ALA A 284 25.11 8.99 -0.86
C ALA A 284 26.32 8.24 -0.27
N SER A 285 26.24 7.63 0.91
CA SER A 285 27.39 6.90 1.48
C SER A 285 27.80 5.68 0.64
N ASP A 286 26.85 5.08 -0.08
CA ASP A 286 27.03 3.95 -1.01
C ASP A 286 26.92 4.36 -2.49
N GLY A 287 26.99 5.66 -2.79
CA GLY A 287 26.85 6.22 -4.13
C GLY A 287 25.42 6.46 -4.58
N LEU A 288 24.41 6.04 -3.82
CA LEU A 288 23.00 6.34 -4.08
C LEU A 288 22.54 7.51 -3.22
N ARG A 289 21.78 8.42 -3.82
CA ARG A 289 21.18 9.57 -3.15
C ARG A 289 19.76 9.77 -3.60
N GLY A 290 18.86 10.04 -2.67
CA GLY A 290 17.48 10.39 -2.97
C GLY A 290 16.50 9.87 -1.94
N ILE A 291 15.22 10.03 -2.25
CA ILE A 291 14.10 9.61 -1.41
C ILE A 291 13.05 8.89 -2.25
N THR A 292 12.50 7.80 -1.73
CA THR A 292 11.33 7.16 -2.35
C THR A 292 10.17 7.08 -1.37
N LEU A 293 8.97 7.07 -1.92
CA LEU A 293 7.73 6.85 -1.19
C LEU A 293 6.96 5.71 -1.85
N VAL A 294 6.63 4.68 -1.08
CA VAL A 294 5.92 3.50 -1.56
C VAL A 294 4.71 3.23 -0.67
N ALA A 295 3.61 3.07 -1.32
CA ALA A 295 2.39 2.59 -0.70
C ALA A 295 2.46 1.07 -0.42
N GLY A 296 2.01 0.61 0.73
CA GLY A 296 1.89 -0.80 1.04
C GLY A 296 0.82 -1.50 0.19
N ALA A 297 1.03 -2.77 -0.13
CA ALA A 297 -0.01 -3.60 -0.70
C ALA A 297 -0.91 -4.14 0.42
N PRO A 298 -2.24 -3.90 0.42
CA PRO A 298 -3.13 -4.40 1.46
C PRO A 298 -3.38 -5.90 1.34
N GLU A 299 -3.14 -6.48 0.15
CA GLU A 299 -3.33 -7.90 -0.15
C GLU A 299 -2.19 -8.46 -1.00
N LEU A 300 -1.98 -9.76 -0.89
CA LEU A 300 -1.08 -10.50 -1.75
C LEU A 300 -1.78 -10.82 -3.09
N ALA A 301 -1.01 -10.86 -4.17
CA ALA A 301 -1.52 -11.20 -5.49
C ALA A 301 -0.68 -12.27 -6.19
N LYS A 302 -1.30 -13.00 -7.11
CA LYS A 302 -0.62 -14.01 -7.96
C LYS A 302 0.01 -13.39 -9.20
N LYS A 303 -0.31 -12.13 -9.50
CA LYS A 303 0.22 -11.39 -10.66
C LYS A 303 0.49 -9.96 -10.24
N TRP A 304 1.55 -9.41 -10.81
CA TRP A 304 1.93 -8.01 -10.66
C TRP A 304 2.37 -7.47 -12.01
N TRP A 305 2.09 -6.19 -12.25
CA TRP A 305 2.50 -5.48 -13.45
C TRP A 305 3.24 -4.20 -13.08
N PHE A 306 4.28 -3.93 -13.84
CA PHE A 306 5.11 -2.73 -13.76
C PHE A 306 5.19 -2.14 -15.15
N SER A 307 4.68 -0.93 -15.31
CA SER A 307 4.35 -0.40 -16.64
C SER A 307 5.54 0.24 -17.35
N GLY A 308 6.65 0.51 -16.67
CA GLY A 308 7.77 0.97 -17.43
C GLY A 308 8.97 1.50 -16.66
N SER A 309 10.12 1.24 -17.28
CA SER A 309 11.42 1.84 -17.02
C SER A 309 12.13 2.01 -18.35
N THR A 310 13.29 2.63 -18.35
CA THR A 310 14.20 2.70 -19.50
C THR A 310 15.56 2.21 -19.07
N ALA A 311 16.12 1.27 -19.80
CA ALA A 311 17.50 0.87 -19.59
C ALA A 311 18.42 2.01 -20.01
N GLN A 312 19.25 2.49 -19.09
CA GLN A 312 20.24 3.55 -19.33
C GLN A 312 21.55 3.17 -18.66
N GLU A 313 22.64 3.71 -19.15
CA GLU A 313 23.94 3.57 -18.50
C GLU A 313 23.87 4.14 -17.08
N GLY A 314 24.39 3.41 -16.10
CA GLY A 314 24.32 3.78 -14.68
C GLY A 314 22.93 3.65 -14.04
N ARG A 315 21.91 3.11 -14.75
CA ARG A 315 20.57 2.85 -14.23
C ARG A 315 20.33 1.37 -14.03
N ALA A 316 20.07 0.98 -12.78
CA ALA A 316 19.58 -0.35 -12.43
C ALA A 316 18.10 -0.31 -12.12
N THR A 317 17.35 -1.31 -12.60
CA THR A 317 15.95 -1.54 -12.22
C THR A 317 15.84 -2.91 -11.60
N THR A 318 15.59 -2.96 -10.29
CA THR A 318 15.43 -4.19 -9.54
C THR A 318 13.98 -4.39 -9.13
N VAL A 319 13.55 -5.65 -9.08
CA VAL A 319 12.25 -6.03 -8.51
C VAL A 319 12.48 -6.89 -7.27
N SER A 320 11.86 -6.47 -6.18
CA SER A 320 11.80 -7.22 -4.93
C SER A 320 10.50 -8.00 -4.89
N ILE A 321 10.56 -9.28 -4.52
CA ILE A 321 9.41 -10.18 -4.47
C ILE A 321 9.39 -10.84 -3.10
N LEU A 322 8.35 -10.57 -2.32
CA LEU A 322 8.14 -11.14 -0.99
C LEU A 322 7.21 -12.36 -1.09
N ASN A 323 7.69 -13.47 -0.59
CA ASN A 323 6.89 -14.65 -0.26
C ASN A 323 6.71 -14.76 1.26
N PRO A 324 5.61 -14.26 1.84
CA PRO A 324 5.40 -14.37 3.28
C PRO A 324 4.86 -15.75 3.72
N GLY A 325 4.53 -16.63 2.75
CA GLY A 325 3.94 -17.95 2.98
C GLY A 325 4.94 -18.99 3.49
N ALA A 326 4.41 -20.10 3.97
CA ALA A 326 5.20 -21.23 4.50
C ALA A 326 5.72 -22.19 3.40
N THR A 327 5.35 -21.99 2.15
CA THR A 327 5.74 -22.83 1.01
C THR A 327 6.56 -22.07 0.00
N ARG A 328 7.47 -22.76 -0.71
CA ARG A 328 8.23 -22.17 -1.83
C ARG A 328 7.27 -21.76 -2.94
N VAL A 329 7.50 -20.60 -3.55
CA VAL A 329 6.79 -20.14 -4.74
C VAL A 329 7.75 -19.99 -5.91
N ASN A 330 7.28 -20.34 -7.11
CA ASN A 330 7.99 -20.08 -8.36
C ASN A 330 7.31 -18.90 -9.06
N VAL A 331 8.09 -17.88 -9.40
CA VAL A 331 7.61 -16.67 -10.07
C VAL A 331 8.30 -16.56 -11.41
N ARG A 332 7.51 -16.36 -12.46
CA ARG A 332 7.99 -16.02 -13.79
C ARG A 332 7.92 -14.51 -13.99
N ILE A 333 9.01 -13.92 -14.42
CA ILE A 333 9.11 -12.52 -14.82
C ILE A 333 9.18 -12.48 -16.35
N ASP A 334 8.16 -11.90 -16.98
CA ASP A 334 8.10 -11.67 -18.41
C ASP A 334 8.42 -10.18 -18.66
N THR A 335 9.46 -9.88 -19.47
CA THR A 335 9.87 -8.52 -19.83
C THR A 335 9.47 -8.22 -21.27
N ALA A 336 8.76 -7.11 -21.45
CA ALA A 336 8.33 -6.60 -22.76
C ALA A 336 9.09 -5.31 -23.09
N LEU A 337 9.64 -5.22 -24.29
CA LEU A 337 10.26 -4.02 -24.83
C LEU A 337 9.24 -3.20 -25.63
N GLU A 338 9.50 -1.94 -25.83
CA GLU A 338 8.74 -1.13 -26.77
C GLU A 338 8.78 -1.75 -28.17
N GLY A 339 7.66 -1.70 -28.92
CA GLY A 339 7.56 -2.37 -30.22
C GLY A 339 7.17 -3.85 -30.18
N ALA A 340 6.68 -4.37 -29.03
CA ALA A 340 6.18 -5.75 -28.86
C ALA A 340 7.23 -6.87 -28.91
N VAL A 341 8.48 -6.55 -28.68
CA VAL A 341 9.54 -7.54 -28.49
C VAL A 341 9.52 -8.01 -27.04
N THR A 342 9.57 -9.32 -26.81
CA THR A 342 9.68 -9.90 -25.47
C THR A 342 11.03 -10.58 -25.31
N LEU A 343 11.64 -10.41 -24.15
CA LEU A 343 12.86 -11.13 -23.78
C LEU A 343 12.52 -12.52 -23.25
N ALA A 344 13.52 -13.41 -23.28
CA ALA A 344 13.38 -14.70 -22.59
C ALA A 344 13.05 -14.47 -21.10
N PRO A 345 12.06 -15.20 -20.56
CA PRO A 345 11.60 -14.97 -19.19
C PRO A 345 12.68 -15.31 -18.16
N ILE A 346 12.54 -14.72 -16.97
CA ILE A 346 13.33 -15.06 -15.78
C ILE A 346 12.43 -15.86 -14.86
N ASP A 347 12.83 -17.09 -14.53
CA ASP A 347 12.14 -17.90 -13.52
C ASP A 347 12.89 -17.80 -12.18
N VAL A 348 12.19 -17.36 -11.14
CA VAL A 348 12.74 -17.14 -9.79
C VAL A 348 12.02 -18.04 -8.80
N ALA A 349 12.78 -18.86 -8.08
CA ALA A 349 12.26 -19.70 -7.01
C ALA A 349 12.50 -19.00 -5.66
N ILE A 350 11.42 -18.64 -4.98
CA ILE A 350 11.47 -17.87 -3.72
C ILE A 350 11.15 -18.83 -2.57
N PRO A 351 12.10 -19.01 -1.63
CA PRO A 351 11.88 -19.86 -0.46
C PRO A 351 10.69 -19.40 0.39
N PRO A 352 10.21 -20.24 1.31
CA PRO A 352 9.22 -19.82 2.30
C PRO A 352 9.74 -18.64 3.14
N ARG A 353 8.85 -17.72 3.47
CA ARG A 353 9.13 -16.58 4.38
C ARG A 353 10.41 -15.82 4.01
N SER A 354 10.55 -15.48 2.73
CA SER A 354 11.74 -14.81 2.22
C SER A 354 11.42 -13.74 1.19
N VAL A 355 12.37 -12.88 0.95
CA VAL A 355 12.38 -11.88 -0.13
C VAL A 355 13.45 -12.26 -1.14
N SER A 356 13.19 -12.03 -2.41
CA SER A 356 14.15 -12.17 -3.51
C SER A 356 14.23 -10.85 -4.29
N VAL A 357 15.44 -10.40 -4.59
CA VAL A 357 15.70 -9.22 -5.41
C VAL A 357 16.29 -9.66 -6.75
N THR A 358 15.73 -9.17 -7.85
CA THR A 358 16.15 -9.54 -9.21
C THR A 358 16.33 -8.28 -10.05
N ASP A 359 17.49 -8.12 -10.68
CA ASP A 359 17.72 -7.08 -11.68
C ASP A 359 17.00 -7.46 -12.99
N VAL A 360 16.02 -6.66 -13.38
CA VAL A 360 15.24 -6.85 -14.61
C VAL A 360 15.76 -6.01 -15.77
N SER A 361 16.66 -5.06 -15.52
CA SER A 361 17.25 -4.18 -16.53
C SER A 361 18.52 -4.72 -17.18
N SER A 362 19.27 -5.60 -16.51
CA SER A 362 20.58 -6.09 -16.95
C SER A 362 20.58 -6.80 -18.32
N ARG A 363 19.41 -7.27 -18.76
CA ARG A 363 19.23 -7.96 -20.04
C ARG A 363 18.59 -7.11 -21.13
N VAL A 364 18.24 -5.85 -20.79
CA VAL A 364 17.59 -4.90 -21.71
C VAL A 364 18.68 -4.04 -22.38
N PRO A 365 18.67 -3.90 -23.71
CA PRO A 365 19.62 -3.03 -24.42
C PRO A 365 19.51 -1.58 -23.91
N VAL A 366 20.65 -0.91 -23.72
CA VAL A 366 20.69 0.50 -23.31
C VAL A 366 19.88 1.38 -24.27
N GLY A 367 19.15 2.35 -23.72
CA GLY A 367 18.26 3.24 -24.46
C GLY A 367 16.86 2.66 -24.69
N THR A 368 16.61 1.39 -24.32
CA THR A 368 15.34 0.72 -24.62
C THR A 368 14.35 0.87 -23.46
N PRO A 369 13.13 1.38 -23.73
CA PRO A 369 12.02 1.32 -22.79
C PRO A 369 11.51 -0.10 -22.62
N PHE A 370 11.18 -0.48 -21.40
CA PHE A 370 10.66 -1.80 -21.08
C PHE A 370 9.66 -1.78 -19.93
N ALA A 371 8.80 -2.79 -19.92
CA ALA A 371 7.86 -3.09 -18.85
C ALA A 371 8.00 -4.57 -18.48
N TRP A 372 7.50 -4.95 -17.31
CA TRP A 372 7.55 -6.35 -16.91
C TRP A 372 6.34 -6.76 -16.10
N SER A 373 6.08 -8.06 -16.08
CA SER A 373 5.02 -8.65 -15.27
C SER A 373 5.52 -9.88 -14.54
N LEU A 374 5.04 -10.05 -13.31
CA LEU A 374 5.30 -11.22 -12.49
C LEU A 374 4.06 -12.09 -12.46
N ARG A 375 4.28 -13.41 -12.54
CA ARG A 375 3.20 -14.39 -12.40
C ARG A 375 3.69 -15.56 -11.57
N MET A 376 2.99 -15.84 -10.46
CA MET A 376 3.18 -17.10 -9.76
C MET A 376 2.83 -18.28 -10.67
N ARG A 377 3.72 -19.25 -10.73
CA ARG A 377 3.45 -20.55 -11.34
C ARG A 377 2.90 -21.50 -10.28
N SER A 378 1.90 -22.29 -10.64
CA SER A 378 1.42 -23.38 -9.79
C SER A 378 2.56 -24.38 -9.61
N SER A 379 2.94 -24.71 -8.39
CA SER A 379 3.79 -25.88 -8.14
C SER A 379 2.96 -27.11 -8.49
N THR A 380 3.36 -27.84 -9.51
CA THR A 380 2.77 -29.15 -9.83
C THR A 380 3.08 -30.11 -8.69
N GLY A 381 2.10 -30.60 -7.95
CA GLY A 381 2.24 -31.78 -7.13
C GLY A 381 1.75 -31.77 -5.68
N VAL A 382 1.34 -30.64 -5.10
CA VAL A 382 0.78 -30.66 -3.75
C VAL A 382 -0.63 -30.06 -3.77
N LYS A 383 -1.62 -30.93 -3.66
CA LYS A 383 -3.00 -30.55 -3.30
C LYS A 383 -2.99 -30.18 -1.81
N GLY A 384 -2.92 -28.91 -1.50
CA GLY A 384 -2.98 -28.40 -0.13
C GLY A 384 -2.17 -27.11 -0.01
N GLU A 385 -2.80 -26.04 0.49
CA GLU A 385 -2.28 -24.69 0.70
C GLU A 385 -1.63 -24.02 -0.52
N LEU A 386 -2.47 -23.54 -1.40
CA LEU A 386 -2.09 -22.52 -2.36
C LEU A 386 -1.60 -21.30 -1.57
N SER A 387 -0.32 -20.95 -1.69
CA SER A 387 0.16 -19.65 -1.20
C SER A 387 -0.83 -18.57 -1.65
N ALA A 388 -1.27 -17.73 -0.71
CA ALA A 388 -2.27 -16.68 -0.97
C ALA A 388 -1.81 -15.72 -2.07
N GLY A 389 -0.51 -15.59 -2.29
CA GLY A 389 0.11 -14.72 -3.30
C GLY A 389 1.48 -14.25 -2.86
N ILE A 390 2.00 -13.29 -3.60
CA ILE A 390 3.25 -12.57 -3.34
C ILE A 390 2.95 -11.08 -3.24
N ALA A 391 3.83 -10.32 -2.59
CA ALA A 391 3.93 -8.88 -2.80
C ALA A 391 5.15 -8.57 -3.65
N ALA A 392 5.09 -7.48 -4.42
CA ALA A 392 6.21 -7.06 -5.25
C ALA A 392 6.32 -5.53 -5.27
N SER A 393 7.53 -5.04 -5.41
CA SER A 393 7.83 -3.62 -5.67
C SER A 393 9.10 -3.51 -6.51
N ALA A 394 9.27 -2.40 -7.21
CA ALA A 394 10.46 -2.12 -7.98
C ALA A 394 11.21 -0.92 -7.41
N LEU A 395 12.54 -0.93 -7.55
CA LEU A 395 13.42 0.19 -7.31
C LEU A 395 14.19 0.50 -8.58
N ILE A 396 14.16 1.76 -9.00
CA ILE A 396 14.98 2.30 -10.06
C ILE A 396 16.04 3.20 -9.42
N ALA A 397 17.28 2.85 -9.59
CA ALA A 397 18.41 3.61 -9.08
C ALA A 397 19.27 4.11 -10.25
N GLN A 398 19.48 5.41 -10.33
CA GLN A 398 20.32 6.07 -11.33
C GLN A 398 21.55 6.66 -10.64
N SER A 399 22.72 6.25 -11.07
CA SER A 399 24.01 6.84 -10.65
C SER A 399 24.54 7.82 -11.71
N GLY A 400 25.43 8.72 -11.32
CA GLY A 400 26.05 9.69 -12.23
C GLY A 400 25.21 10.94 -12.49
N ILE A 401 25.28 11.47 -13.72
CA ILE A 401 24.53 12.68 -14.11
C ILE A 401 23.03 12.38 -14.08
N GLY A 402 22.26 13.20 -13.34
CA GLY A 402 20.83 12.96 -13.11
C GLY A 402 20.58 11.83 -12.11
N SER A 403 21.51 11.62 -11.16
CA SER A 403 21.37 10.66 -10.09
C SER A 403 20.04 10.87 -9.34
N GLY A 404 19.40 9.78 -8.98
CA GLY A 404 18.15 9.77 -8.26
C GLY A 404 17.63 8.35 -8.08
N ILE A 405 16.62 8.21 -7.27
CA ILE A 405 15.96 6.94 -7.02
C ILE A 405 14.44 7.08 -7.18
N ALA A 406 13.81 6.06 -7.69
CA ALA A 406 12.35 5.98 -7.73
C ALA A 406 11.90 4.57 -7.38
N ALA A 407 10.75 4.46 -6.74
CA ALA A 407 10.15 3.18 -6.43
C ALA A 407 8.74 3.08 -7.02
N ASP A 408 8.34 1.86 -7.37
CA ASP A 408 7.00 1.53 -7.87
C ASP A 408 6.45 0.36 -7.05
N ALA A 409 5.29 0.56 -6.46
CA ALA A 409 4.55 -0.50 -5.77
C ALA A 409 4.04 -1.58 -6.73
N GLY A 410 4.08 -1.33 -8.03
CA GLY A 410 3.44 -2.17 -9.03
C GLY A 410 1.91 -2.19 -8.91
N SER A 411 1.26 -2.85 -9.85
CA SER A 411 -0.19 -3.05 -9.79
C SER A 411 -0.54 -4.54 -9.75
N PRO A 412 -1.38 -4.99 -8.81
CA PRO A 412 -1.83 -6.38 -8.76
C PRO A 412 -2.97 -6.69 -9.74
N PHE A 413 -3.47 -5.71 -10.47
CA PHE A 413 -4.52 -5.86 -11.49
C PHE A 413 -4.31 -4.87 -12.64
N ALA A 414 -5.07 -5.07 -13.72
CA ALA A 414 -5.11 -4.21 -14.88
C ALA A 414 -6.57 -3.80 -15.16
N THR A 415 -6.78 -2.56 -15.60
CA THR A 415 -8.11 -2.05 -15.96
C THR A 415 -8.08 -1.29 -17.28
N SER A 416 -9.23 -0.91 -17.78
CA SER A 416 -9.35 -0.14 -19.04
C SER A 416 -9.25 1.37 -18.84
N SER A 417 -9.24 1.86 -17.61
CA SER A 417 -9.17 3.30 -17.33
C SER A 417 -8.33 3.61 -16.11
N TRP A 418 -7.52 4.65 -16.21
CA TRP A 418 -6.59 5.10 -15.18
C TRP A 418 -6.52 6.60 -15.13
N TYR A 419 -6.33 7.17 -13.94
CA TYR A 419 -5.84 8.53 -13.77
C TYR A 419 -4.35 8.51 -13.43
N SER A 420 -3.63 9.49 -13.94
CA SER A 420 -2.29 9.85 -13.49
C SER A 420 -2.34 11.27 -12.96
N LEU A 421 -1.87 11.46 -11.75
CA LEU A 421 -1.77 12.75 -11.09
C LEU A 421 -0.36 12.90 -10.55
N SER A 422 0.45 13.68 -11.23
CA SER A 422 1.81 13.98 -10.81
C SER A 422 1.94 15.44 -10.44
N PRO A 423 2.51 15.73 -9.28
CA PRO A 423 2.82 17.10 -8.89
C PRO A 423 3.95 17.66 -9.77
N ASP A 424 3.89 18.96 -10.06
CA ASP A 424 4.99 19.68 -10.73
C ASP A 424 6.08 20.07 -9.71
N LEU A 425 6.81 19.07 -9.21
CA LEU A 425 7.81 19.28 -8.16
C LEU A 425 9.24 19.36 -8.69
N LEU A 426 9.49 18.87 -9.90
CA LEU A 426 10.84 18.83 -10.46
C LEU A 426 11.20 20.01 -11.34
N GLY A 427 10.30 20.96 -11.56
CA GLY A 427 10.52 22.18 -12.33
C GLY A 427 11.17 21.92 -13.71
N GLY A 428 10.39 21.96 -14.79
CA GLY A 428 10.90 21.70 -16.14
C GLY A 428 11.22 20.23 -16.43
N ALA A 429 10.73 19.29 -15.61
CA ALA A 429 10.91 17.86 -15.84
C ALA A 429 10.22 17.38 -17.12
N THR A 430 10.85 16.43 -17.80
CA THR A 430 10.17 15.63 -18.82
C THR A 430 9.25 14.64 -18.12
N ARG A 431 8.00 14.57 -18.56
CA ARG A 431 6.98 13.67 -18.02
C ARG A 431 6.57 12.67 -19.10
N GLU A 432 6.50 11.41 -18.73
CA GLU A 432 6.11 10.34 -19.64
C GLU A 432 5.12 9.41 -18.97
N ILE A 433 4.05 9.05 -19.68
CA ILE A 433 3.17 7.94 -19.28
C ILE A 433 3.58 6.70 -20.08
N ALA A 434 3.89 5.65 -19.36
CA ALA A 434 4.06 4.31 -19.89
C ALA A 434 2.73 3.55 -19.76
N ILE A 435 2.27 2.93 -20.87
CA ILE A 435 1.05 2.15 -20.95
C ILE A 435 1.43 0.73 -21.34
N PHE A 436 1.24 -0.22 -20.44
CA PHE A 436 1.53 -1.63 -20.68
C PHE A 436 0.24 -2.41 -20.93
N ASN A 437 0.16 -3.08 -22.08
CA ASN A 437 -0.97 -3.95 -22.43
C ASN A 437 -0.87 -5.28 -21.66
N ALA A 438 -1.67 -5.45 -20.63
CA ALA A 438 -1.70 -6.65 -19.80
C ALA A 438 -2.40 -7.86 -20.47
N SER A 439 -3.00 -7.68 -21.66
CA SER A 439 -3.80 -8.68 -22.37
C SER A 439 -3.03 -9.37 -23.53
N ASN A 440 -3.61 -10.44 -24.06
CA ASN A 440 -3.11 -11.14 -25.23
C ASN A 440 -3.73 -10.63 -26.55
N LYS A 441 -4.43 -9.50 -26.51
CA LYS A 441 -5.07 -8.86 -27.67
C LYS A 441 -4.45 -7.50 -27.91
N ARG A 442 -4.52 -7.00 -29.13
CA ARG A 442 -4.17 -5.62 -29.46
C ARG A 442 -5.16 -4.69 -28.78
N VAL A 443 -4.65 -3.60 -28.17
CA VAL A 443 -5.43 -2.64 -27.40
C VAL A 443 -5.26 -1.25 -28.00
N LYS A 444 -6.37 -0.56 -28.25
CA LYS A 444 -6.38 0.87 -28.59
C LYS A 444 -6.45 1.68 -27.32
N TRP A 445 -5.67 2.74 -27.24
CA TRP A 445 -5.64 3.62 -26.07
C TRP A 445 -5.83 5.09 -26.47
N ARG A 446 -6.21 5.88 -25.51
CA ARG A 446 -6.35 7.32 -25.61
C ARG A 446 -5.92 7.98 -24.31
N ILE A 447 -5.06 8.99 -24.40
CA ILE A 447 -4.66 9.86 -23.30
C ILE A 447 -5.43 11.16 -23.42
N ARG A 448 -6.12 11.56 -22.37
CA ARG A 448 -6.84 12.81 -22.25
C ARG A 448 -6.24 13.63 -21.11
N PRO A 449 -5.73 14.83 -21.34
CA PRO A 449 -5.46 15.77 -20.27
C PRO A 449 -6.80 16.22 -19.66
N PHE A 450 -6.93 16.18 -18.34
CA PHE A 450 -8.18 16.53 -17.66
C PHE A 450 -8.28 18.04 -17.39
N ALA A 451 -7.18 18.66 -16.95
CA ALA A 451 -7.06 20.11 -16.82
C ALA A 451 -6.20 20.63 -17.97
N ALA A 452 -6.75 20.60 -19.16
CA ALA A 452 -6.01 20.98 -20.34
C ALA A 452 -5.79 22.50 -20.38
N LEU A 453 -4.53 22.92 -20.44
CA LEU A 453 -4.19 24.23 -20.98
C LEU A 453 -4.76 24.34 -22.41
N PRO A 454 -5.21 25.52 -22.86
CA PRO A 454 -5.63 25.72 -24.24
C PRO A 454 -4.59 25.17 -25.21
N GLY A 455 -4.98 24.23 -26.10
CA GLY A 455 -4.07 23.60 -27.05
C GLY A 455 -3.59 22.17 -26.69
N SER A 456 -3.91 21.65 -25.52
CA SER A 456 -3.58 20.25 -25.15
C SER A 456 -4.32 19.25 -26.08
N LYS A 457 -3.55 18.41 -26.76
CA LYS A 457 -4.10 17.44 -27.72
C LYS A 457 -4.34 16.08 -27.07
N VAL A 458 -5.48 15.45 -27.42
CA VAL A 458 -5.74 14.05 -27.11
C VAL A 458 -4.79 13.18 -27.93
N GLN A 459 -3.96 12.40 -27.24
CA GLN A 459 -3.09 11.41 -27.89
C GLN A 459 -3.84 10.08 -28.03
N ARG A 460 -3.57 9.33 -29.09
CA ARG A 460 -4.19 8.04 -29.38
C ARG A 460 -3.17 7.10 -30.01
N GLY A 461 -3.33 5.82 -29.76
CA GLY A 461 -2.46 4.81 -30.33
C GLY A 461 -3.00 3.41 -30.14
N THR A 462 -2.16 2.46 -30.49
CA THR A 462 -2.45 1.03 -30.41
C THR A 462 -1.24 0.31 -29.86
N ILE A 463 -1.45 -0.62 -28.94
CA ILE A 463 -0.40 -1.45 -28.36
C ILE A 463 -0.64 -2.91 -28.72
N ALA A 464 0.39 -3.59 -29.21
CA ALA A 464 0.37 -5.02 -29.48
C ALA A 464 0.13 -5.83 -28.18
N PRO A 465 -0.25 -7.11 -28.27
CA PRO A 465 -0.38 -7.99 -27.11
C PRO A 465 0.90 -7.98 -26.26
N ARG A 466 0.77 -7.81 -24.96
CA ARG A 466 1.91 -7.74 -24.02
C ARG A 466 2.96 -6.67 -24.35
N GLY A 467 2.61 -5.68 -25.16
CA GLY A 467 3.48 -4.60 -25.57
C GLY A 467 3.41 -3.39 -24.64
N LEU A 468 4.33 -2.46 -24.87
CA LEU A 468 4.47 -1.20 -24.16
C LEU A 468 4.34 -0.03 -25.16
N SER A 469 3.75 1.07 -24.71
CA SER A 469 3.79 2.37 -25.38
C SER A 469 4.14 3.46 -24.38
N ARG A 470 5.03 4.37 -24.75
CA ARG A 470 5.40 5.53 -23.95
C ARG A 470 4.99 6.82 -24.64
N GLN A 471 4.49 7.75 -23.87
CA GLN A 471 3.98 9.01 -24.38
C GLN A 471 4.45 10.16 -23.51
N SER A 472 5.13 11.12 -24.14
CA SER A 472 5.50 12.36 -23.45
C SER A 472 4.26 13.21 -23.21
N ILE A 473 4.20 13.83 -22.02
CA ILE A 473 3.09 14.66 -21.59
C ILE A 473 3.61 16.04 -21.23
N SER A 474 3.07 17.06 -21.89
CA SER A 474 3.41 18.46 -21.64
C SER A 474 2.48 19.16 -20.65
N VAL A 475 1.57 18.44 -20.02
CA VAL A 475 0.51 19.00 -19.18
C VAL A 475 0.79 18.72 -17.72
N VAL A 476 0.78 19.77 -16.90
CA VAL A 476 0.74 19.68 -15.44
C VAL A 476 -0.67 19.37 -14.99
N GLY A 477 -0.83 18.42 -14.04
CA GLY A 477 -2.13 18.07 -13.48
C GLY A 477 -2.57 16.64 -13.79
N VAL A 478 -3.87 16.44 -13.94
CA VAL A 478 -4.47 15.10 -14.15
C VAL A 478 -4.49 14.71 -15.61
N THR A 479 -4.11 13.50 -15.87
CA THR A 479 -4.22 12.85 -17.16
C THR A 479 -5.05 11.57 -17.02
N GLN A 480 -6.02 11.35 -17.92
CA GLN A 480 -6.77 10.09 -17.99
C GLN A 480 -6.27 9.23 -19.16
N VAL A 481 -5.94 8.00 -18.88
CA VAL A 481 -5.69 6.96 -19.88
C VAL A 481 -6.91 6.07 -19.98
N VAL A 482 -7.47 5.91 -21.18
CA VAL A 482 -8.60 5.01 -21.47
C VAL A 482 -8.21 4.07 -22.60
N ALA A 483 -8.51 2.79 -22.42
CA ALA A 483 -8.22 1.73 -23.39
C ALA A 483 -9.45 0.86 -23.63
N ASP A 484 -9.49 0.17 -24.77
CA ASP A 484 -10.53 -0.81 -25.12
C ASP A 484 -10.21 -2.23 -24.58
N GLY A 485 -9.15 -2.36 -23.79
CA GLY A 485 -8.71 -3.59 -23.13
C GLY A 485 -7.98 -3.32 -21.84
N LEU A 486 -7.45 -4.37 -21.22
CA LEU A 486 -6.77 -4.28 -19.93
C LEU A 486 -5.35 -3.73 -20.08
N VAL A 487 -5.09 -2.61 -19.45
CA VAL A 487 -3.78 -1.96 -19.38
C VAL A 487 -3.39 -1.64 -17.94
N THR A 488 -2.10 -1.42 -17.71
CA THR A 488 -1.57 -0.77 -16.52
C THR A 488 -0.77 0.45 -16.94
N ILE A 489 -0.66 1.43 -16.07
CA ILE A 489 0.13 2.63 -16.35
C ILE A 489 1.07 2.95 -15.20
N SER A 490 2.18 3.62 -15.54
CA SER A 490 2.98 4.39 -14.60
C SER A 490 3.36 5.73 -15.25
N GLU A 491 3.56 6.74 -14.44
CA GLU A 491 4.09 8.02 -14.86
C GLU A 491 5.52 8.16 -14.33
N ALA A 492 6.44 8.47 -15.21
CA ALA A 492 7.81 8.81 -14.87
C ALA A 492 8.03 10.31 -15.11
N SER A 493 8.66 10.98 -14.16
CA SER A 493 9.13 12.36 -14.31
C SER A 493 10.61 12.39 -13.98
N GLN A 494 11.41 12.94 -14.89
CA GLN A 494 12.84 13.12 -14.70
C GLN A 494 13.22 14.58 -14.88
N GLY A 495 13.93 15.13 -13.93
CA GLY A 495 14.37 16.53 -13.93
C GLY A 495 15.72 16.69 -13.25
N PRO A 496 16.20 17.93 -13.14
CA PRO A 496 17.49 18.22 -12.50
C PRO A 496 17.56 17.81 -11.01
N ARG A 497 16.41 17.66 -10.37
CA ARG A 497 16.30 17.32 -8.93
C ARG A 497 16.07 15.84 -8.67
N GLY A 498 16.03 14.97 -9.68
CA GLY A 498 15.86 13.55 -9.46
C GLY A 498 14.88 12.86 -10.40
N LEU A 499 14.41 11.69 -9.97
CA LEU A 499 13.53 10.80 -10.71
C LEU A 499 12.30 10.48 -9.86
N ILE A 500 11.10 10.74 -10.37
CA ILE A 500 9.84 10.31 -9.76
C ILE A 500 9.24 9.20 -10.61
N LEU A 501 8.78 8.15 -9.96
CA LEU A 501 7.89 7.16 -10.56
C LEU A 501 6.63 7.08 -9.71
N SER A 502 5.47 7.26 -10.33
CA SER A 502 4.18 7.15 -9.68
C SER A 502 3.29 6.16 -10.42
N GLY A 503 2.72 5.22 -9.69
CA GLY A 503 1.69 4.33 -10.21
C GLY A 503 0.42 5.11 -10.56
N GLY A 504 -0.32 4.64 -11.57
CA GLY A 504 -1.63 5.21 -11.88
C GLY A 504 -2.67 4.87 -10.81
N LEU A 505 -3.71 5.70 -10.75
CA LEU A 505 -4.91 5.43 -9.96
C LEU A 505 -5.93 4.69 -10.86
N PRO A 506 -6.24 3.43 -10.56
CA PRO A 506 -7.19 2.66 -11.34
C PRO A 506 -8.61 3.20 -11.19
N VAL A 507 -9.34 3.21 -12.30
CA VAL A 507 -10.75 3.61 -12.32
C VAL A 507 -11.61 2.35 -12.41
N CYS A 508 -12.46 2.17 -11.42
CA CYS A 508 -13.38 1.05 -11.36
C CYS A 508 -14.81 1.59 -11.18
N PRO A 509 -15.66 1.45 -12.18
CA PRO A 509 -17.06 1.78 -12.00
C PRO A 509 -17.67 0.85 -10.95
N SER A 510 -18.56 1.37 -10.11
CA SER A 510 -19.34 0.54 -9.18
C SER A 510 -20.03 -0.58 -9.97
N PRO A 511 -20.09 -1.82 -9.46
CA PRO A 511 -20.96 -2.82 -10.03
C PRO A 511 -22.38 -2.28 -9.94
N LEU A 512 -22.99 -1.98 -11.08
CA LEU A 512 -24.39 -1.62 -11.15
C LEU A 512 -25.19 -2.73 -10.43
N VAL A 513 -26.03 -2.34 -9.49
CA VAL A 513 -26.99 -3.22 -8.82
C VAL A 513 -27.88 -3.81 -9.93
N GLY A 514 -27.64 -5.07 -10.32
CA GLY A 514 -28.43 -5.78 -11.33
C GLY A 514 -27.68 -6.35 -12.55
N GLY A 515 -26.38 -6.18 -12.68
CA GLY A 515 -25.59 -6.70 -13.81
C GLY A 515 -25.02 -8.10 -13.53
N THR A 516 -25.25 -9.04 -14.44
CA THR A 516 -24.71 -10.41 -14.45
C THR A 516 -23.19 -10.43 -14.23
N SER A 517 -22.75 -11.29 -13.33
CA SER A 517 -21.41 -11.54 -12.88
C SER A 517 -20.39 -11.82 -14.00
N GLY A 518 -19.69 -10.82 -14.51
CA GLY A 518 -18.68 -11.00 -15.55
C GLY A 518 -17.73 -9.82 -15.79
N GLY A 519 -17.92 -8.69 -15.11
CA GLY A 519 -17.03 -7.54 -15.23
C GLY A 519 -15.73 -7.71 -14.40
N PRO A 520 -14.63 -7.04 -14.79
CA PRO A 520 -13.40 -7.11 -14.02
C PRO A 520 -13.64 -6.59 -12.60
N ARG A 521 -13.46 -7.46 -11.62
CA ARG A 521 -13.44 -7.08 -10.21
C ARG A 521 -12.11 -6.35 -9.97
N CYS A 522 -12.17 -5.05 -9.71
CA CYS A 522 -11.05 -4.29 -9.15
C CYS A 522 -10.81 -4.66 -7.70
#